data_8316dc5939f395d53b80767de72f2b77
#
_entry.id   8316dc5939f395d53b80767de72f2b77
#
_cell.length_a   1.000
_cell.length_b   1.000
_cell.length_c   1.000
_cell.angle_alpha   90.00
_cell.angle_beta   90.00
_cell.angle_gamma   90.00
#
_symmetry.space_group_name_H-M   'P 1'
#
loop_
_entity.id
_entity.type
_entity.pdbx_description
1 polymer ?
#
loop_
_entity_poly.entity_id
_entity_poly.type
_entity_poly.pdbx_seq_one_letter_code
_entity_poly.pdbx_strand_id
1 'polypeptide(L)'
;DERRGFYGVQFHPEVNHTAYGTAMLRNFLYEVCGAKGQWTMGDYKDVAIRQIREKVGDGKVLLALSGGVDSSVAAALIAEAVGNQLTCVFVDHGLMRLNEGDEVEEAFRKWDINFVRVDAEELFLSKLAGVSEPERKRKIIGEEFIRVFEAEAKKIGQVDYLAQGTIYPDVIESGAGDAAVIKSHHNVGGLPDYVDFKEIIEPLRMLFKDEVRQLGRELGLPEYLVMRQPFPGPGLAIRCLGDVTKEKLDILRLADFIFRDEVAKAHLESAMSQYFAVLTNMRSVGCLLYTSPSPRDRS
;
A
#
# COMPACT_ATOMS: atom_id res chain seq x y z
N ASP A 1 -8.89 4.04 -41.36
CA ASP A 1 -9.94 3.70 -42.36
C ASP A 1 -11.30 4.13 -41.82
N GLU A 2 -11.73 5.33 -42.14
CA GLU A 2 -12.97 5.94 -41.63
C GLU A 2 -14.22 5.13 -41.99
N ARG A 3 -14.22 4.45 -43.15
CA ARG A 3 -15.39 3.64 -43.58
C ARG A 3 -15.61 2.41 -42.69
N ARG A 4 -14.51 1.90 -42.11
CA ARG A 4 -14.54 0.74 -41.22
C ARG A 4 -14.50 1.14 -39.75
N GLY A 5 -14.34 2.41 -39.44
CA GLY A 5 -14.15 2.90 -38.07
C GLY A 5 -12.83 2.45 -37.45
N PHE A 6 -11.78 2.17 -38.25
CA PHE A 6 -10.48 1.76 -37.75
C PHE A 6 -9.55 2.94 -37.68
N TYR A 7 -9.03 3.20 -36.51
CA TYR A 7 -8.04 4.22 -36.20
C TYR A 7 -6.81 3.54 -35.63
N GLY A 8 -5.63 3.93 -36.07
CA GLY A 8 -4.37 3.34 -35.63
C GLY A 8 -3.26 4.38 -35.62
N VAL A 9 -2.33 4.22 -34.69
CA VAL A 9 -1.12 5.02 -34.57
C VAL A 9 0.11 4.12 -34.51
N GLN A 10 1.26 4.59 -35.00
CA GLN A 10 2.55 3.87 -34.95
C GLN A 10 3.49 4.45 -33.88
N PHE A 11 2.94 4.99 -32.85
CA PHE A 11 3.66 5.54 -31.70
C PHE A 11 2.82 5.32 -30.44
N HIS A 12 3.37 5.65 -29.30
CA HIS A 12 2.74 5.44 -27.99
C HIS A 12 2.10 6.74 -27.50
N PRO A 13 0.79 6.98 -27.71
CA PRO A 13 0.12 8.19 -27.23
C PRO A 13 -0.05 8.20 -25.69
N GLU A 14 0.03 7.05 -25.04
CA GLU A 14 -0.11 6.87 -23.60
C GLU A 14 1.12 7.25 -22.77
N VAL A 15 2.31 7.36 -23.40
CA VAL A 15 3.53 7.66 -22.67
C VAL A 15 3.73 9.17 -22.45
N ASN A 16 4.35 9.53 -21.32
CA ASN A 16 4.56 10.92 -20.92
C ASN A 16 5.42 11.75 -21.91
N HIS A 17 6.22 11.09 -22.77
CA HIS A 17 7.08 11.76 -23.74
C HIS A 17 6.35 12.14 -25.03
N THR A 18 5.17 11.62 -25.27
CA THR A 18 4.39 11.96 -26.45
C THR A 18 3.66 13.28 -26.22
N ALA A 19 4.17 14.33 -26.87
CA ALA A 19 3.48 15.61 -26.89
C ALA A 19 2.08 15.40 -27.49
N TYR A 20 1.04 15.94 -26.85
CA TYR A 20 -0.37 15.80 -27.24
C TYR A 20 -0.97 14.37 -27.13
N GLY A 21 -0.27 13.38 -26.55
CA GLY A 21 -0.78 12.02 -26.44
C GLY A 21 -2.14 11.96 -25.74
N THR A 22 -2.26 12.64 -24.61
CA THR A 22 -3.54 12.76 -23.86
C THR A 22 -4.66 13.40 -24.69
N ALA A 23 -4.34 14.44 -25.47
CA ALA A 23 -5.33 15.09 -26.35
C ALA A 23 -5.80 14.15 -27.46
N MET A 24 -4.91 13.36 -28.03
CA MET A 24 -5.24 12.36 -29.06
C MET A 24 -6.14 11.26 -28.50
N LEU A 25 -5.81 10.71 -27.32
CA LEU A 25 -6.64 9.73 -26.63
C LEU A 25 -8.01 10.31 -26.29
N ARG A 26 -8.05 11.53 -25.80
CA ARG A 26 -9.30 12.23 -25.48
C ARG A 26 -10.19 12.39 -26.72
N ASN A 27 -9.63 12.87 -27.84
CA ASN A 27 -10.36 13.01 -29.10
C ASN A 27 -10.90 11.67 -29.60
N PHE A 28 -10.07 10.62 -29.52
CA PHE A 28 -10.52 9.29 -29.91
C PHE A 28 -11.71 8.82 -29.05
N LEU A 29 -11.63 8.96 -27.73
CA LEU A 29 -12.68 8.53 -26.82
C LEU A 29 -13.96 9.34 -26.98
N TYR A 30 -13.87 10.65 -27.03
CA TYR A 30 -15.07 11.52 -27.03
C TYR A 30 -15.62 11.75 -28.43
N GLU A 31 -14.81 12.02 -29.43
CA GLU A 31 -15.28 12.37 -30.77
C GLU A 31 -15.51 11.11 -31.63
N VAL A 32 -14.63 10.10 -31.53
CA VAL A 32 -14.74 8.89 -32.36
C VAL A 32 -15.64 7.85 -31.67
N CYS A 33 -15.38 7.52 -30.40
CA CYS A 33 -16.13 6.52 -29.67
C CYS A 33 -17.43 7.06 -29.04
N GLY A 34 -17.62 8.38 -28.99
CA GLY A 34 -18.81 9.01 -28.41
C GLY A 34 -18.95 8.80 -26.91
N ALA A 35 -17.85 8.58 -26.20
CA ALA A 35 -17.85 8.42 -24.75
C ALA A 35 -18.37 9.70 -24.08
N LYS A 36 -19.19 9.57 -23.06
CA LYS A 36 -19.84 10.74 -22.41
C LYS A 36 -19.14 11.20 -21.13
N GLY A 37 -18.07 10.52 -20.70
CA GLY A 37 -17.32 10.86 -19.49
C GLY A 37 -18.15 10.79 -18.21
N GLN A 38 -19.08 9.87 -18.13
CA GLN A 38 -20.01 9.71 -16.99
C GLN A 38 -19.40 8.97 -15.79
N TRP A 39 -18.21 8.43 -15.93
CA TRP A 39 -17.51 7.74 -14.86
C TRP A 39 -16.86 8.77 -13.95
N THR A 40 -17.29 8.84 -12.69
CA THR A 40 -16.68 9.67 -11.65
C THR A 40 -16.40 8.85 -10.40
N MET A 41 -15.41 9.24 -9.61
CA MET A 41 -15.11 8.54 -8.36
C MET A 41 -16.18 8.73 -7.29
N GLY A 42 -16.91 9.85 -7.32
CA GLY A 42 -18.07 10.05 -6.44
C GLY A 42 -19.18 9.04 -6.73
N ASP A 43 -19.55 8.88 -8.00
CA ASP A 43 -20.55 7.89 -8.41
C ASP A 43 -20.10 6.46 -8.09
N TYR A 44 -18.80 6.18 -8.32
CA TYR A 44 -18.21 4.88 -7.97
C TYR A 44 -18.33 4.59 -6.47
N LYS A 45 -17.97 5.56 -5.62
CA LYS A 45 -18.07 5.45 -4.17
C LYS A 45 -19.48 5.03 -3.75
N ASP A 46 -20.50 5.73 -4.21
CA ASP A 46 -21.89 5.48 -3.83
C ASP A 46 -22.40 4.11 -4.30
N VAL A 47 -22.01 3.71 -5.52
CA VAL A 47 -22.31 2.38 -6.06
C VAL A 47 -21.60 1.28 -5.26
N ALA A 48 -20.31 1.44 -4.98
CA ALA A 48 -19.52 0.46 -4.25
C ALA A 48 -20.02 0.29 -2.80
N ILE A 49 -20.33 1.39 -2.10
CA ILE A 49 -20.90 1.34 -0.74
C ILE A 49 -22.20 0.53 -0.74
N ARG A 50 -23.09 0.77 -1.71
CA ARG A 50 -24.35 0.04 -1.82
C ARG A 50 -24.13 -1.45 -2.07
N GLN A 51 -23.25 -1.79 -3.01
CA GLN A 51 -22.92 -3.19 -3.33
C GLN A 51 -22.30 -3.91 -2.14
N ILE A 52 -21.41 -3.26 -1.38
CA ILE A 52 -20.81 -3.82 -0.17
C ILE A 52 -21.90 -4.08 0.88
N ARG A 53 -22.80 -3.13 1.12
CA ARG A 53 -23.91 -3.29 2.08
C ARG A 53 -24.83 -4.45 1.71
N GLU A 54 -25.20 -4.53 0.45
CA GLU A 54 -26.06 -5.62 -0.06
C GLU A 54 -25.38 -6.99 0.08
N LYS A 55 -24.07 -7.06 -0.20
CA LYS A 55 -23.31 -8.29 -0.13
C LYS A 55 -23.06 -8.73 1.31
N VAL A 56 -22.68 -7.83 2.19
CA VAL A 56 -22.33 -8.12 3.58
C VAL A 56 -23.57 -8.40 4.42
N GLY A 57 -24.66 -7.65 4.25
CA GLY A 57 -25.85 -7.73 5.08
C GLY A 57 -25.49 -7.57 6.56
N ASP A 58 -25.84 -8.56 7.39
CA ASP A 58 -25.51 -8.60 8.83
C ASP A 58 -24.16 -9.30 9.11
N GLY A 59 -23.41 -9.66 8.09
CA GLY A 59 -22.13 -10.40 8.21
C GLY A 59 -21.00 -9.52 8.74
N LYS A 60 -19.93 -10.17 9.18
CA LYS A 60 -18.69 -9.53 9.66
C LYS A 60 -17.60 -9.57 8.62
N VAL A 61 -16.88 -8.46 8.48
CA VAL A 61 -15.77 -8.30 7.53
C VAL A 61 -14.46 -8.18 8.29
N LEU A 62 -13.45 -8.92 7.88
CA LEU A 62 -12.08 -8.82 8.37
C LEU A 62 -11.18 -8.27 7.28
N LEU A 63 -10.32 -7.32 7.60
CA LEU A 63 -9.35 -6.74 6.69
C LEU A 63 -7.98 -6.66 7.35
N ALA A 64 -6.94 -7.16 6.65
CA ALA A 64 -5.56 -6.94 7.02
C ALA A 64 -5.12 -5.55 6.52
N LEU A 65 -4.88 -4.63 7.44
CA LEU A 65 -4.47 -3.26 7.16
C LEU A 65 -2.94 -3.19 7.15
N SER A 66 -2.34 -3.00 5.98
CA SER A 66 -0.88 -2.93 5.83
C SER A 66 -0.31 -1.52 6.02
N GLY A 67 -1.17 -0.51 6.21
CA GLY A 67 -0.77 0.91 6.20
C GLY A 67 -0.50 1.47 4.79
N GLY A 68 -0.58 0.66 3.75
CA GLY A 68 -0.51 1.11 2.35
C GLY A 68 -1.77 1.83 1.90
N VAL A 69 -1.68 2.61 0.81
CA VAL A 69 -2.80 3.38 0.26
C VAL A 69 -3.99 2.48 -0.05
N ASP A 70 -3.77 1.35 -0.74
CA ASP A 70 -4.85 0.49 -1.23
C ASP A 70 -5.63 -0.15 -0.09
N SER A 71 -4.95 -0.75 0.88
CA SER A 71 -5.60 -1.32 2.06
C SER A 71 -6.34 -0.26 2.88
N SER A 72 -5.80 0.96 2.95
CA SER A 72 -6.43 2.07 3.67
C SER A 72 -7.68 2.58 2.98
N VAL A 73 -7.66 2.70 1.65
CA VAL A 73 -8.85 3.11 0.87
C VAL A 73 -9.92 2.01 0.90
N ALA A 74 -9.52 0.73 0.78
CA ALA A 74 -10.46 -0.38 0.94
C ALA A 74 -11.12 -0.38 2.33
N ALA A 75 -10.32 -0.19 3.39
CA ALA A 75 -10.83 -0.10 4.75
C ALA A 75 -11.81 1.06 4.93
N ALA A 76 -11.48 2.26 4.45
CA ALA A 76 -12.35 3.43 4.53
C ALA A 76 -13.67 3.24 3.77
N LEU A 77 -13.61 2.65 2.57
CA LEU A 77 -14.80 2.37 1.76
C LEU A 77 -15.73 1.35 2.44
N ILE A 78 -15.15 0.28 2.99
CA ILE A 78 -15.92 -0.73 3.72
C ILE A 78 -16.46 -0.16 5.04
N ALA A 79 -15.67 0.65 5.76
CA ALA A 79 -16.10 1.34 6.96
C ALA A 79 -17.32 2.23 6.72
N GLU A 80 -17.33 2.98 5.62
CA GLU A 80 -18.48 3.81 5.19
C GLU A 80 -19.71 2.95 4.85
N ALA A 81 -19.49 1.74 4.35
CA ALA A 81 -20.56 0.83 3.98
C ALA A 81 -21.19 0.14 5.19
N VAL A 82 -20.39 -0.45 6.08
CA VAL A 82 -20.86 -1.40 7.10
C VAL A 82 -20.45 -1.05 8.54
N GLY A 83 -19.68 0.01 8.74
CA GLY A 83 -19.33 0.51 10.08
C GLY A 83 -18.68 -0.55 10.97
N ASN A 84 -19.22 -0.75 12.15
CA ASN A 84 -18.70 -1.65 13.19
C ASN A 84 -18.72 -3.16 12.84
N GLN A 85 -19.28 -3.54 11.69
CA GLN A 85 -19.16 -4.90 11.17
C GLN A 85 -17.75 -5.15 10.60
N LEU A 86 -16.98 -4.08 10.32
CA LEU A 86 -15.58 -4.17 9.87
C LEU A 86 -14.65 -4.29 11.07
N THR A 87 -13.76 -5.28 11.01
CA THR A 87 -12.59 -5.37 11.88
C THR A 87 -11.34 -5.23 11.03
N CYS A 88 -10.53 -4.21 11.32
CA CYS A 88 -9.23 -4.01 10.71
C CYS A 88 -8.13 -4.51 11.65
N VAL A 89 -7.31 -5.44 11.19
CA VAL A 89 -6.13 -5.89 11.92
C VAL A 89 -4.89 -5.25 11.32
N PHE A 90 -4.24 -4.42 12.11
CA PHE A 90 -3.00 -3.75 11.76
C PHE A 90 -1.84 -4.42 12.51
N VAL A 91 -0.96 -5.10 11.80
CA VAL A 91 0.21 -5.74 12.38
C VAL A 91 1.39 -4.78 12.37
N ASP A 92 1.73 -4.27 13.53
CA ASP A 92 2.92 -3.46 13.73
C ASP A 92 4.14 -4.39 13.94
N HIS A 93 4.78 -4.72 12.84
CA HIS A 93 5.93 -5.63 12.82
C HIS A 93 7.27 -4.93 13.12
N GLY A 94 7.25 -3.68 13.55
CA GLY A 94 8.46 -2.94 13.90
C GLY A 94 9.38 -2.58 12.71
N LEU A 95 8.97 -2.83 11.46
CA LEU A 95 9.75 -2.53 10.26
C LEU A 95 9.20 -1.32 9.50
N MET A 96 8.30 -0.57 10.14
CA MET A 96 7.65 0.60 9.58
C MET A 96 8.50 1.86 9.74
N ARG A 97 8.13 2.91 9.02
CA ARG A 97 8.66 4.26 9.19
C ARG A 97 8.37 4.80 10.59
N LEU A 98 9.07 5.85 10.97
CA LEU A 98 8.82 6.54 12.22
C LEU A 98 7.36 7.01 12.29
N ASN A 99 6.67 6.71 13.40
CA ASN A 99 5.28 7.07 13.71
C ASN A 99 4.22 6.52 12.75
N GLU A 100 4.57 5.68 11.79
CA GLU A 100 3.65 5.21 10.75
C GLU A 100 2.45 4.44 11.32
N GLY A 101 2.66 3.62 12.36
CA GLY A 101 1.59 2.90 13.05
C GLY A 101 0.59 3.85 13.71
N ASP A 102 1.07 4.88 14.39
CA ASP A 102 0.23 5.88 15.06
C ASP A 102 -0.54 6.74 14.05
N GLU A 103 0.10 7.10 12.94
CA GLU A 103 -0.55 7.83 11.84
C GLU A 103 -1.71 7.04 11.23
N VAL A 104 -1.53 5.73 11.04
CA VAL A 104 -2.58 4.85 10.50
C VAL A 104 -3.72 4.73 11.50
N GLU A 105 -3.44 4.45 12.76
CA GLU A 105 -4.46 4.34 13.81
C GLU A 105 -5.27 5.64 13.94
N GLU A 106 -4.61 6.81 13.97
CA GLU A 106 -5.28 8.11 14.04
C GLU A 106 -6.17 8.38 12.83
N ALA A 107 -5.70 8.00 11.62
CA ALA A 107 -6.47 8.18 10.39
C ALA A 107 -7.81 7.44 10.42
N PHE A 108 -7.87 6.29 11.11
CA PHE A 108 -9.08 5.47 11.21
C PHE A 108 -9.96 5.78 12.42
N ARG A 109 -9.52 6.62 13.35
CA ARG A 109 -10.25 6.96 14.58
C ARG A 109 -11.64 7.60 14.36
N LYS A 110 -11.86 8.21 13.20
CA LYS A 110 -13.14 8.84 12.85
C LYS A 110 -14.25 7.87 12.42
N TRP A 111 -13.91 6.64 12.04
CA TRP A 111 -14.90 5.64 11.65
C TRP A 111 -15.27 4.74 12.82
N ASP A 112 -16.52 4.34 12.87
CA ASP A 112 -17.02 3.35 13.83
C ASP A 112 -16.66 1.93 13.35
N ILE A 113 -15.39 1.55 13.53
CA ILE A 113 -14.86 0.22 13.17
C ILE A 113 -14.14 -0.42 14.35
N ASN A 114 -13.95 -1.73 14.28
CA ASN A 114 -13.09 -2.43 15.21
C ASN A 114 -11.64 -2.38 14.70
N PHE A 115 -10.81 -1.55 15.33
CA PHE A 115 -9.39 -1.43 14.97
C PHE A 115 -8.55 -2.21 15.98
N VAL A 116 -7.82 -3.22 15.49
CA VAL A 116 -6.93 -4.07 16.32
C VAL A 116 -5.49 -3.84 15.87
N ARG A 117 -4.69 -3.19 16.71
CA ARG A 117 -3.25 -3.07 16.51
C ARG A 117 -2.53 -4.18 17.26
N VAL A 118 -1.71 -4.94 16.56
CA VAL A 118 -0.91 -6.03 17.10
C VAL A 118 0.55 -5.61 17.11
N ASP A 119 1.12 -5.41 18.29
CA ASP A 119 2.56 -5.20 18.43
C ASP A 119 3.28 -6.54 18.26
N ALA A 120 4.06 -6.65 17.20
CA ALA A 120 4.83 -7.84 16.84
C ALA A 120 6.32 -7.55 16.60
N GLU A 121 6.83 -6.34 16.98
CA GLU A 121 8.21 -5.93 16.71
C GLU A 121 9.21 -6.98 17.19
N GLU A 122 9.13 -7.44 18.44
CA GLU A 122 10.06 -8.42 18.99
C GLU A 122 10.03 -9.76 18.25
N LEU A 123 8.84 -10.22 17.85
CA LEU A 123 8.68 -11.45 17.07
C LEU A 123 9.41 -11.36 15.74
N PHE A 124 9.14 -10.31 14.97
CA PHE A 124 9.75 -10.14 13.65
C PHE A 124 11.26 -9.95 13.74
N LEU A 125 11.75 -9.16 14.68
CA LEU A 125 13.19 -8.97 14.90
C LEU A 125 13.89 -10.28 15.26
N SER A 126 13.28 -11.10 16.13
CA SER A 126 13.84 -12.42 16.50
C SER A 126 13.97 -13.36 15.30
N LYS A 127 12.98 -13.36 14.40
CA LYS A 127 12.98 -14.18 13.17
C LYS A 127 13.95 -13.68 12.11
N LEU A 128 14.25 -12.39 12.10
CA LEU A 128 15.20 -11.77 11.18
C LEU A 128 16.64 -11.77 11.68
N ALA A 129 16.88 -12.23 12.91
CA ALA A 129 18.22 -12.27 13.48
C ALA A 129 19.20 -13.06 12.60
N GLY A 130 20.31 -12.43 12.18
CA GLY A 130 21.33 -13.03 11.32
C GLY A 130 20.91 -13.25 9.86
N VAL A 131 19.74 -12.77 9.44
CA VAL A 131 19.25 -12.86 8.06
C VAL A 131 19.69 -11.63 7.28
N SER A 132 20.61 -11.80 6.32
CA SER A 132 21.13 -10.72 5.49
C SER A 132 20.57 -10.69 4.07
N GLU A 133 20.13 -11.81 3.54
CA GLU A 133 19.69 -11.97 2.16
C GLU A 133 18.27 -11.41 1.99
N PRO A 134 18.02 -10.47 1.02
CA PRO A 134 16.75 -9.75 0.89
C PRO A 134 15.54 -10.65 0.64
N GLU A 135 15.67 -11.66 -0.22
CA GLU A 135 14.55 -12.55 -0.52
C GLU A 135 14.16 -13.43 0.67
N ARG A 136 15.15 -13.83 1.46
CA ARG A 136 14.89 -14.56 2.70
C ARG A 136 14.18 -13.69 3.74
N LYS A 137 14.58 -12.41 3.86
CA LYS A 137 13.84 -11.44 4.69
C LYS A 137 12.38 -11.33 4.26
N ARG A 138 12.13 -11.17 2.95
CA ARG A 138 10.76 -11.06 2.41
C ARG A 138 9.91 -12.27 2.77
N LYS A 139 10.44 -13.48 2.58
CA LYS A 139 9.72 -14.72 2.89
C LYS A 139 9.38 -14.81 4.37
N ILE A 140 10.37 -14.59 5.25
CA ILE A 140 10.16 -14.63 6.70
C ILE A 140 9.10 -13.61 7.13
N ILE A 141 9.20 -12.37 6.65
CA ILE A 141 8.27 -11.31 7.01
C ILE A 141 6.85 -11.66 6.52
N GLY A 142 6.71 -12.14 5.28
CA GLY A 142 5.43 -12.55 4.73
C GLY A 142 4.80 -13.70 5.52
N GLU A 143 5.55 -14.75 5.81
CA GLU A 143 5.08 -15.91 6.58
C GLU A 143 4.66 -15.53 8.01
N GLU A 144 5.48 -14.75 8.72
CA GLU A 144 5.14 -14.33 10.09
C GLU A 144 3.96 -13.36 10.11
N PHE A 145 3.83 -12.47 9.10
CA PHE A 145 2.66 -11.61 8.98
C PHE A 145 1.36 -12.43 8.88
N ILE A 146 1.35 -13.47 8.04
CA ILE A 146 0.19 -14.36 7.91
C ILE A 146 -0.11 -15.02 9.26
N ARG A 147 0.88 -15.58 9.93
CA ARG A 147 0.70 -16.28 11.21
C ARG A 147 0.12 -15.37 12.30
N VAL A 148 0.63 -14.13 12.38
CA VAL A 148 0.12 -13.13 13.33
C VAL A 148 -1.32 -12.76 13.00
N PHE A 149 -1.59 -12.49 11.72
CA PHE A 149 -2.94 -12.17 11.26
C PHE A 149 -3.95 -13.31 11.53
N GLU A 150 -3.57 -14.54 11.24
CA GLU A 150 -4.39 -15.74 11.54
C GLU A 150 -4.65 -15.91 13.02
N ALA A 151 -3.65 -15.68 13.86
CA ALA A 151 -3.80 -15.78 15.30
C ALA A 151 -4.80 -14.73 15.83
N GLU A 152 -4.77 -13.51 15.29
CA GLU A 152 -5.74 -12.47 15.66
C GLU A 152 -7.13 -12.77 15.07
N ALA A 153 -7.23 -13.23 13.83
CA ALA A 153 -8.50 -13.66 13.24
C ALA A 153 -9.21 -14.72 14.09
N LYS A 154 -8.46 -15.67 14.64
CA LYS A 154 -9.01 -16.70 15.56
C LYS A 154 -9.55 -16.09 16.87
N LYS A 155 -8.93 -15.06 17.43
CA LYS A 155 -9.39 -14.36 18.63
C LYS A 155 -10.67 -13.56 18.37
N ILE A 156 -10.78 -12.97 17.17
CA ILE A 156 -11.97 -12.22 16.74
C ILE A 156 -13.18 -13.15 16.60
N GLY A 157 -12.94 -14.42 16.27
CA GLY A 157 -13.97 -15.45 16.17
C GLY A 157 -14.57 -15.51 14.76
N GLN A 158 -15.87 -15.80 14.65
CA GLN A 158 -16.52 -16.01 13.36
C GLN A 158 -16.55 -14.71 12.53
N VAL A 159 -15.97 -14.78 11.34
CA VAL A 159 -15.95 -13.73 10.33
C VAL A 159 -16.52 -14.32 9.04
N ASP A 160 -17.36 -13.56 8.35
CA ASP A 160 -18.04 -14.04 7.14
C ASP A 160 -17.27 -13.70 5.87
N TYR A 161 -16.57 -12.56 5.84
CA TYR A 161 -15.90 -12.04 4.67
C TYR A 161 -14.47 -11.60 4.98
N LEU A 162 -13.54 -11.93 4.08
CA LEU A 162 -12.20 -11.34 4.07
C LEU A 162 -12.17 -10.20 3.05
N ALA A 163 -11.66 -9.03 3.42
CA ALA A 163 -11.48 -7.94 2.50
C ALA A 163 -10.01 -7.75 2.11
N GLN A 164 -9.77 -7.41 0.85
CA GLN A 164 -8.44 -7.17 0.29
C GLN A 164 -8.41 -5.86 -0.53
N GLY A 165 -7.28 -5.18 -0.50
CA GLY A 165 -7.02 -3.96 -1.26
C GLY A 165 -6.45 -4.22 -2.66
N THR A 166 -6.84 -5.31 -3.33
CA THR A 166 -6.44 -5.64 -4.70
C THR A 166 -6.89 -4.55 -5.67
N ILE A 167 -6.00 -4.10 -6.54
CA ILE A 167 -6.27 -3.11 -7.58
C ILE A 167 -6.14 -3.70 -8.98
N TYR A 168 -6.61 -3.00 -10.01
CA TYR A 168 -6.66 -3.54 -11.37
C TYR A 168 -5.29 -3.96 -11.94
N PRO A 169 -4.19 -3.23 -11.73
CA PRO A 169 -2.84 -3.69 -12.11
C PRO A 169 -2.46 -5.06 -11.53
N ASP A 170 -2.83 -5.34 -10.26
CA ASP A 170 -2.55 -6.64 -9.63
C ASP A 170 -3.27 -7.78 -10.35
N VAL A 171 -4.49 -7.52 -10.83
CA VAL A 171 -5.29 -8.48 -11.59
C VAL A 171 -4.65 -8.80 -12.94
N ILE A 172 -4.22 -7.75 -13.68
CA ILE A 172 -3.58 -7.92 -14.98
C ILE A 172 -2.26 -8.68 -14.85
N GLU A 173 -1.44 -8.31 -13.89
CA GLU A 173 -0.16 -8.93 -13.67
C GLU A 173 -0.25 -10.39 -13.17
N SER A 174 -1.36 -10.76 -12.50
CA SER A 174 -1.57 -12.13 -12.02
C SER A 174 -1.97 -13.12 -13.13
N GLY A 175 -2.22 -12.62 -14.35
CA GLY A 175 -2.76 -13.41 -15.46
C GLY A 175 -4.27 -13.62 -15.29
N ALA A 176 -5.03 -13.50 -16.39
CA ALA A 176 -6.49 -13.65 -16.41
C ALA A 176 -6.91 -15.16 -16.32
N GLY A 177 -6.49 -15.83 -15.26
CA GLY A 177 -6.90 -17.20 -14.94
C GLY A 177 -7.52 -17.23 -13.56
N ASP A 178 -8.61 -17.97 -13.43
CA ASP A 178 -9.42 -18.11 -12.22
C ASP A 178 -8.65 -17.98 -10.90
N ALA A 179 -9.05 -17.02 -10.12
CA ALA A 179 -9.11 -16.89 -8.64
C ALA A 179 -8.07 -17.56 -7.71
N ALA A 180 -6.93 -18.05 -8.17
CA ALA A 180 -6.09 -18.87 -7.28
C ALA A 180 -4.59 -18.58 -7.31
N VAL A 181 -4.10 -17.63 -8.10
CA VAL A 181 -2.67 -17.25 -8.01
C VAL A 181 -2.55 -15.87 -7.38
N ILE A 182 -2.75 -15.85 -6.08
CA ILE A 182 -2.41 -14.72 -5.24
C ILE A 182 -0.89 -14.55 -5.30
N LYS A 183 -0.45 -13.50 -5.96
CA LYS A 183 0.98 -13.17 -6.04
C LYS A 183 1.58 -13.04 -4.65
N SER A 184 2.70 -13.71 -4.47
CA SER A 184 3.52 -13.75 -3.26
C SER A 184 4.14 -12.41 -2.85
N HIS A 185 3.85 -11.29 -3.52
CA HIS A 185 4.54 -10.01 -3.31
C HIS A 185 3.68 -8.86 -2.78
N HIS A 186 2.38 -8.89 -3.00
CA HIS A 186 1.45 -7.84 -2.55
C HIS A 186 0.21 -8.36 -1.84
N ASN A 187 -0.12 -9.62 -1.99
CA ASN A 187 -1.09 -10.30 -1.16
C ASN A 187 -0.36 -11.21 -0.18
N VAL A 188 -0.78 -11.15 1.06
CA VAL A 188 -0.42 -12.09 2.11
C VAL A 188 -0.60 -13.49 1.55
N GLY A 189 0.48 -14.13 1.14
CA GLY A 189 0.45 -15.39 0.39
C GLY A 189 -0.14 -16.51 1.23
N GLY A 190 -1.29 -16.97 0.82
CA GLY A 190 -2.05 -18.01 1.49
C GLY A 190 -3.23 -17.43 2.28
N LEU A 191 -4.44 -17.78 1.84
CA LEU A 191 -5.62 -17.63 2.68
C LEU A 191 -5.44 -18.50 3.92
N PRO A 192 -5.86 -18.05 5.10
CA PRO A 192 -5.83 -18.87 6.30
C PRO A 192 -6.60 -20.17 6.09
N ASP A 193 -5.93 -21.31 6.17
CA ASP A 193 -6.55 -22.64 5.98
C ASP A 193 -7.66 -22.96 7.00
N TYR A 194 -7.88 -22.09 8.01
CA TYR A 194 -8.78 -22.36 9.12
C TYR A 194 -9.97 -21.42 9.23
N VAL A 195 -10.10 -20.41 8.38
CA VAL A 195 -11.24 -19.49 8.44
C VAL A 195 -12.09 -19.72 7.23
N ASP A 196 -13.27 -20.27 7.45
CA ASP A 196 -14.29 -20.54 6.46
C ASP A 196 -14.97 -19.20 6.08
N PHE A 197 -14.30 -18.39 5.27
CA PHE A 197 -14.90 -17.17 4.71
C PHE A 197 -15.92 -17.56 3.62
N LYS A 198 -17.07 -16.91 3.64
CA LYS A 198 -18.06 -17.07 2.58
C LYS A 198 -17.53 -16.60 1.23
N GLU A 199 -16.84 -15.45 1.24
CA GLU A 199 -16.32 -14.81 0.05
C GLU A 199 -15.27 -13.75 0.39
N ILE A 200 -14.44 -13.38 -0.63
CA ILE A 200 -13.51 -12.26 -0.55
C ILE A 200 -14.17 -11.00 -1.12
N ILE A 201 -13.96 -9.87 -0.44
CA ILE A 201 -14.42 -8.55 -0.88
C ILE A 201 -13.21 -7.77 -1.39
N GLU A 202 -13.18 -7.46 -2.68
CA GLU A 202 -12.11 -6.70 -3.34
C GLU A 202 -12.69 -5.41 -3.97
N PRO A 203 -12.98 -4.39 -3.17
CA PRO A 203 -13.74 -3.24 -3.64
C PRO A 203 -12.97 -2.34 -4.61
N LEU A 204 -11.66 -2.51 -4.73
CA LEU A 204 -10.80 -1.69 -5.59
C LEU A 204 -10.34 -2.43 -6.85
N ARG A 205 -10.79 -3.67 -7.06
CA ARG A 205 -10.31 -4.58 -8.11
C ARG A 205 -10.35 -4.01 -9.53
N MET A 206 -11.26 -3.09 -9.80
CA MET A 206 -11.44 -2.46 -11.11
C MET A 206 -10.81 -1.08 -11.23
N LEU A 207 -10.10 -0.61 -10.20
CA LEU A 207 -9.52 0.72 -10.15
C LEU A 207 -8.02 0.70 -10.42
N PHE A 208 -7.55 1.72 -11.13
CA PHE A 208 -6.14 2.06 -11.21
C PHE A 208 -5.68 2.86 -9.99
N LYS A 209 -4.37 2.92 -9.76
CA LYS A 209 -3.77 3.56 -8.58
C LYS A 209 -4.20 5.01 -8.38
N ASP A 210 -4.32 5.77 -9.46
CA ASP A 210 -4.71 7.19 -9.38
C ASP A 210 -6.19 7.34 -9.04
N GLU A 211 -7.05 6.42 -9.52
CA GLU A 211 -8.46 6.35 -9.15
C GLU A 211 -8.63 5.96 -7.68
N VAL A 212 -7.82 5.03 -7.17
CA VAL A 212 -7.79 4.65 -5.75
C VAL A 212 -7.44 5.86 -4.89
N ARG A 213 -6.44 6.66 -5.28
CA ARG A 213 -6.08 7.88 -4.57
C ARG A 213 -7.21 8.90 -4.58
N GLN A 214 -7.86 9.09 -5.73
CA GLN A 214 -9.00 9.99 -5.84
C GLN A 214 -10.16 9.52 -4.95
N LEU A 215 -10.48 8.23 -4.96
CA LEU A 215 -11.47 7.63 -4.07
C LEU A 215 -11.12 7.84 -2.59
N GLY A 216 -9.84 7.72 -2.23
CA GLY A 216 -9.37 7.99 -0.88
C GLY A 216 -9.65 9.42 -0.42
N ARG A 217 -9.49 10.41 -1.31
CA ARG A 217 -9.86 11.81 -1.06
C ARG A 217 -11.37 11.99 -0.89
N GLU A 218 -12.17 11.35 -1.75
CA GLU A 218 -13.64 11.38 -1.67
C GLU A 218 -14.17 10.74 -0.37
N LEU A 219 -13.45 9.79 0.20
CA LEU A 219 -13.73 9.18 1.50
C LEU A 219 -13.16 10.03 2.67
N GLY A 220 -12.44 11.12 2.36
CA GLY A 220 -11.86 12.02 3.35
C GLY A 220 -10.69 11.43 4.11
N LEU A 221 -9.93 10.50 3.52
CA LEU A 221 -8.64 10.10 4.06
C LEU A 221 -7.65 11.27 4.04
N PRO A 222 -6.74 11.37 5.03
CA PRO A 222 -5.72 12.42 5.04
C PRO A 222 -4.80 12.35 3.82
N GLU A 223 -4.42 13.51 3.27
CA GLU A 223 -3.59 13.58 2.06
C GLU A 223 -2.25 12.85 2.21
N TYR A 224 -1.63 12.90 3.40
CA TYR A 224 -0.37 12.19 3.66
C TYR A 224 -0.51 10.66 3.53
N LEU A 225 -1.71 10.11 3.75
CA LEU A 225 -1.99 8.69 3.60
C LEU A 225 -2.31 8.34 2.14
N VAL A 226 -3.10 9.17 1.46
CA VAL A 226 -3.49 8.99 0.05
C VAL A 226 -2.31 9.15 -0.89
N MET A 227 -1.45 10.15 -0.65
CA MET A 227 -0.27 10.46 -1.47
C MET A 227 1.00 9.77 -0.97
N ARG A 228 0.87 8.86 -0.01
CA ARG A 228 2.00 8.10 0.51
C ARG A 228 2.78 7.45 -0.64
N GLN A 229 4.09 7.67 -0.60
CA GLN A 229 4.98 7.00 -1.55
C GLN A 229 4.99 5.48 -1.36
N PRO A 230 5.24 4.72 -2.44
CA PRO A 230 5.36 3.28 -2.37
C PRO A 230 6.33 2.86 -1.25
N PHE A 231 5.88 1.96 -0.41
CA PHE A 231 6.67 1.39 0.66
C PHE A 231 6.60 -0.13 0.56
N PRO A 232 7.74 -0.82 0.52
CA PRO A 232 7.74 -2.26 0.33
C PRO A 232 7.07 -2.97 1.50
N GLY A 233 6.33 -4.07 1.23
CA GLY A 233 5.67 -4.87 2.27
C GLY A 233 6.62 -5.29 3.40
N PRO A 234 7.88 -5.70 3.13
CA PRO A 234 8.88 -5.97 4.18
C PRO A 234 9.39 -4.73 4.92
N GLY A 235 8.90 -3.55 4.62
CA GLY A 235 9.24 -2.33 5.31
C GLY A 235 10.72 -1.94 5.19
N LEU A 236 11.25 -1.36 6.27
CA LEU A 236 12.64 -0.93 6.36
C LEU A 236 13.66 -2.09 6.36
N ALA A 237 13.22 -3.34 6.58
CA ALA A 237 14.12 -4.49 6.57
C ALA A 237 14.87 -4.66 5.25
N ILE A 238 14.24 -4.29 4.12
CA ILE A 238 14.87 -4.33 2.79
C ILE A 238 15.81 -3.15 2.57
N ARG A 239 15.56 -2.04 3.24
CA ARG A 239 16.40 -0.84 3.18
C ARG A 239 17.55 -0.85 4.18
N CYS A 240 17.58 -1.84 5.06
CA CYS A 240 18.70 -2.15 5.95
C CYS A 240 19.54 -3.26 5.32
N LEU A 241 20.72 -2.93 4.74
CA LEU A 241 21.59 -3.92 4.13
C LEU A 241 22.28 -4.76 5.20
N GLY A 242 22.40 -6.07 4.94
CA GLY A 242 22.89 -7.04 5.93
C GLY A 242 21.80 -7.45 6.92
N ASP A 243 22.18 -7.81 8.13
CA ASP A 243 21.29 -8.20 9.23
C ASP A 243 20.46 -7.01 9.74
N VAL A 244 19.26 -7.30 10.24
CA VAL A 244 18.34 -6.30 10.78
C VAL A 244 18.41 -6.34 12.30
N THR A 245 18.72 -5.20 12.93
CA THR A 245 18.67 -5.02 14.38
C THR A 245 17.84 -3.81 14.74
N LYS A 246 17.38 -3.73 15.99
CA LYS A 246 16.62 -2.59 16.47
C LYS A 246 17.40 -1.27 16.31
N GLU A 247 18.68 -1.26 16.69
CA GLU A 247 19.52 -0.07 16.60
C GLU A 247 19.66 0.42 15.17
N LYS A 248 19.85 -0.51 14.21
CA LYS A 248 19.93 -0.17 12.79
C LYS A 248 18.61 0.39 12.24
N LEU A 249 17.48 -0.19 12.66
CA LEU A 249 16.17 0.30 12.28
C LEU A 249 15.90 1.70 12.86
N ASP A 250 16.26 1.95 14.09
CA ASP A 250 16.06 3.25 14.73
C ASP A 250 16.89 4.34 14.03
N ILE A 251 18.13 4.04 13.66
CA ILE A 251 18.95 4.93 12.82
C ILE A 251 18.29 5.17 11.46
N LEU A 252 17.83 4.12 10.80
CA LEU A 252 17.24 4.19 9.47
C LEU A 252 15.90 4.94 9.49
N ARG A 253 15.06 4.71 10.50
CA ARG A 253 13.80 5.44 10.70
C ARG A 253 14.04 6.94 10.83
N LEU A 254 15.01 7.33 11.64
CA LEU A 254 15.35 8.74 11.85
C LEU A 254 15.93 9.36 10.58
N ALA A 255 16.84 8.66 9.90
CA ALA A 255 17.42 9.13 8.65
C ALA A 255 16.37 9.29 7.54
N ASP A 256 15.45 8.33 7.39
CA ASP A 256 14.35 8.40 6.42
C ASP A 256 13.39 9.56 6.76
N PHE A 257 13.09 9.76 8.05
CA PHE A 257 12.25 10.85 8.51
C PHE A 257 12.87 12.22 8.19
N ILE A 258 14.13 12.45 8.55
CA ILE A 258 14.84 13.71 8.28
C ILE A 258 14.91 13.98 6.78
N PHE A 259 15.27 12.96 5.99
CA PHE A 259 15.37 13.10 4.53
C PHE A 259 14.03 13.47 3.90
N ARG A 260 12.96 12.80 4.30
CA ARG A 260 11.61 13.10 3.79
C ARG A 260 11.12 14.49 4.22
N ASP A 261 11.42 14.92 5.42
CA ASP A 261 11.10 16.24 5.93
C ASP A 261 11.82 17.35 5.11
N GLU A 262 13.10 17.16 4.81
CA GLU A 262 13.85 18.09 3.95
C GLU A 262 13.32 18.12 2.50
N VAL A 263 12.90 16.98 1.95
CA VAL A 263 12.25 16.92 0.63
C VAL A 263 10.93 17.69 0.65
N ALA A 264 10.12 17.53 1.69
CA ALA A 264 8.86 18.24 1.85
C ALA A 264 9.05 19.75 2.02
N LYS A 265 10.00 20.18 2.84
CA LYS A 265 10.37 21.61 3.00
C LYS A 265 10.84 22.23 1.67
N ALA A 266 11.49 21.46 0.83
CA ALA A 266 11.94 21.91 -0.49
C ALA A 266 10.83 21.84 -1.56
N HIS A 267 9.63 21.35 -1.24
CA HIS A 267 8.51 21.12 -2.17
C HIS A 267 8.87 20.24 -3.38
N LEU A 268 9.69 19.21 -3.15
CA LEU A 268 10.19 18.32 -4.21
C LEU A 268 9.45 16.97 -4.28
N GLU A 269 8.43 16.74 -3.45
CA GLU A 269 7.71 15.46 -3.39
C GLU A 269 7.08 15.06 -4.74
N SER A 270 6.55 16.03 -5.46
CA SER A 270 5.93 15.80 -6.77
C SER A 270 6.93 15.69 -7.92
N ALA A 271 8.16 16.15 -7.71
CA ALA A 271 9.22 16.11 -8.72
C ALA A 271 9.94 14.75 -8.77
N MET A 272 9.78 13.93 -7.74
CA MET A 272 10.44 12.64 -7.62
C MET A 272 9.41 11.52 -7.51
N SER A 273 9.57 10.48 -8.32
CA SER A 273 8.70 9.31 -8.28
C SER A 273 8.86 8.49 -7.00
N GLN A 274 10.09 8.43 -6.45
CA GLN A 274 10.40 7.75 -5.21
C GLN A 274 11.68 8.31 -4.57
N TYR A 275 11.69 8.43 -3.25
CA TYR A 275 12.85 8.83 -2.46
C TYR A 275 12.82 8.15 -1.07
N PHE A 276 13.96 7.74 -0.55
CA PHE A 276 14.09 7.04 0.73
C PHE A 276 15.55 6.94 1.18
N ALA A 277 15.75 6.70 2.46
CA ALA A 277 17.05 6.37 3.02
C ALA A 277 17.33 4.85 2.97
N VAL A 278 18.61 4.49 2.84
CA VAL A 278 19.09 3.11 2.91
C VAL A 278 20.29 3.07 3.88
N LEU A 279 20.23 2.16 4.85
CA LEU A 279 21.34 1.92 5.74
C LEU A 279 22.26 0.86 5.12
N THR A 280 23.46 1.28 4.76
CA THR A 280 24.50 0.42 4.21
C THR A 280 25.47 -0.04 5.31
N ASN A 281 26.17 -1.14 5.08
CA ASN A 281 27.28 -1.59 5.96
C ASN A 281 28.62 -0.93 5.58
N MET A 282 28.60 0.03 4.67
CA MET A 282 29.82 0.73 4.25
C MET A 282 30.36 1.58 5.38
N ARG A 283 31.68 1.46 5.58
CA ARG A 283 32.43 2.33 6.50
C ARG A 283 33.47 3.08 5.70
N SER A 284 33.52 4.39 5.88
CA SER A 284 34.63 5.19 5.37
C SER A 284 35.72 5.23 6.43
N VAL A 285 36.96 4.99 6.01
CA VAL A 285 38.13 5.24 6.86
C VAL A 285 38.47 6.73 6.67
N GLY A 286 38.43 7.51 7.74
CA GLY A 286 38.97 8.87 7.72
C GLY A 286 40.45 8.83 7.33
N CYS A 287 40.92 9.84 6.60
CA CYS A 287 42.32 9.95 6.26
C CYS A 287 43.15 10.00 7.56
N LEU A 288 44.03 9.01 7.74
CA LEU A 288 44.88 8.89 8.92
C LEU A 288 45.85 10.08 9.12
N LEU A 289 45.99 10.94 8.12
CA LEU A 289 46.93 12.08 8.11
C LEU A 289 46.23 13.43 8.31
N TYR A 290 44.90 13.53 8.12
CA TYR A 290 44.14 14.74 8.33
C TYR A 290 42.83 14.37 8.97
N THR A 291 42.57 14.84 10.18
CA THR A 291 41.23 14.95 10.71
C THR A 291 40.49 15.95 9.84
N SER A 292 39.74 15.47 8.85
CA SER A 292 38.80 16.35 8.18
C SER A 292 37.75 16.77 9.22
N PRO A 293 37.68 18.07 9.57
CA PRO A 293 36.64 18.51 10.51
C PRO A 293 35.30 18.13 9.93
N SER A 294 34.47 17.48 10.74
CA SER A 294 33.06 17.27 10.40
C SER A 294 32.44 18.62 9.99
N PRO A 295 31.49 18.66 9.06
CA PRO A 295 30.74 19.90 8.79
C PRO A 295 30.18 20.57 10.05
N ARG A 296 30.01 19.81 11.14
CA ARG A 296 29.60 20.32 12.47
C ARG A 296 30.71 21.07 13.20
N ASP A 297 31.96 20.89 12.83
CA ASP A 297 33.10 21.54 13.47
C ASP A 297 33.45 22.88 12.80
N ARG A 298 32.65 23.36 11.87
CA ARG A 298 32.78 24.63 11.16
C ARG A 298 31.78 25.70 11.61
N SER A 299 31.25 25.60 12.85
CA SER A 299 30.45 26.66 13.45
C SER A 299 31.33 27.68 14.16
#